data_4808226ffe1180c171604057d8932a4e
#
_entry.id   4808226ffe1180c171604057d8932a4e
#
_cell.length_a   1.000
_cell.length_b   1.000
_cell.length_c   1.000
_cell.angle_alpha   90.00
_cell.angle_beta   90.00
_cell.angle_gamma   90.00
#
_symmetry.space_group_name_H-M   'P 1'
#
loop_
_entity.id
_entity.type
_entity.pdbx_description
1 polymer ?
#
loop_
_entity_poly.entity_id
_entity_poly.type
_entity_poly.pdbx_seq_one_letter_code
_entity_poly.pdbx_strand_id
1 'polypeptide(L)'
;MMFGISKSAGLVAAFATLMTALTISAPAARADDKDLAQALRAGGLVLVVRHGATFPDQADTDPLNFDNIAAQRNLNDKGKALAKSFGDALRQAGVPVGKVYTSKYNRAYETAVIAGFPNIEKITDLTEGGLIVSPNENNRRADAFRKMLAVAPKDHTNTILNTHQPNIIAALGKDWFDVKEGEASIFRPADGGYKLVARIQMDEWPRIAAAK
;
A
#
# COMPACT_ATOMS: atom_id res chain seq x y z
N MET A 1 64.47 -35.35 53.28
CA MET A 1 63.43 -36.23 52.73
C MET A 1 62.06 -35.62 52.93
N MET A 2 61.53 -34.96 51.90
CA MET A 2 60.11 -34.62 51.90
C MET A 2 59.70 -34.44 50.44
N PHE A 3 58.76 -35.28 50.02
CA PHE A 3 58.21 -35.32 48.65
C PHE A 3 57.12 -34.19 48.53
N GLY A 4 57.27 -33.29 47.55
CA GLY A 4 56.26 -32.31 47.16
C GLY A 4 55.34 -32.87 46.09
N ILE A 5 54.05 -32.88 46.36
CA ILE A 5 53.01 -33.36 45.47
C ILE A 5 52.56 -32.15 44.60
N SER A 6 52.84 -32.24 43.27
CA SER A 6 52.31 -31.29 42.30
C SER A 6 50.84 -31.59 41.98
N LYS A 7 49.95 -30.59 42.16
CA LYS A 7 48.57 -30.67 41.72
C LYS A 7 48.44 -29.96 40.35
N SER A 8 48.25 -30.75 39.31
CA SER A 8 47.89 -30.27 38.00
C SER A 8 46.37 -29.90 37.96
N ALA A 9 46.09 -28.64 37.78
CA ALA A 9 44.72 -28.14 37.54
C ALA A 9 44.40 -28.28 36.05
N GLY A 10 43.49 -29.17 35.72
CA GLY A 10 42.96 -29.32 34.36
C GLY A 10 41.97 -28.18 34.03
N LEU A 11 42.27 -27.43 33.00
CA LEU A 11 41.41 -26.37 32.47
C LEU A 11 40.38 -27.02 31.52
N VAL A 12 39.11 -27.09 31.95
CA VAL A 12 38.00 -27.54 31.09
C VAL A 12 37.53 -26.34 30.28
N ALA A 13 37.84 -26.29 29.00
CA ALA A 13 37.31 -25.30 28.08
C ALA A 13 35.91 -25.72 27.64
N ALA A 14 34.90 -25.02 28.12
CA ALA A 14 33.52 -25.16 27.66
C ALA A 14 33.34 -24.41 26.31
N PHE A 15 33.21 -25.14 25.21
CA PHE A 15 32.81 -24.61 23.92
C PHE A 15 31.27 -24.34 23.95
N ALA A 16 30.89 -23.09 24.09
CA ALA A 16 29.50 -22.66 23.88
C ALA A 16 29.25 -22.49 22.36
N THR A 17 28.57 -23.46 21.76
CA THR A 17 28.13 -23.40 20.36
C THR A 17 26.95 -22.45 20.28
N LEU A 18 27.18 -21.22 19.76
CA LEU A 18 26.15 -20.24 19.47
C LEU A 18 25.42 -20.68 18.21
N MET A 19 24.25 -21.31 18.36
CA MET A 19 23.33 -21.56 17.25
C MET A 19 22.64 -20.25 16.86
N THR A 20 23.14 -19.61 15.82
CA THR A 20 22.43 -18.53 15.11
C THR A 20 21.24 -19.13 14.36
N ALA A 21 20.05 -18.97 14.92
CA ALA A 21 18.81 -19.28 14.21
C ALA A 21 18.65 -18.32 13.03
N LEU A 22 18.94 -18.80 11.83
CA LEU A 22 18.67 -18.11 10.58
C LEU A 22 17.14 -18.10 10.40
N THR A 23 16.47 -17.01 10.77
CA THR A 23 15.06 -16.82 10.44
C THR A 23 14.93 -16.60 8.94
N ILE A 24 14.67 -17.66 8.20
CA ILE A 24 14.28 -17.61 6.80
C ILE A 24 12.88 -16.98 6.80
N SER A 25 12.82 -15.67 6.51
CA SER A 25 11.56 -15.00 6.21
C SER A 25 11.03 -15.61 4.91
N ALA A 26 10.01 -16.46 5.02
CA ALA A 26 9.33 -16.99 3.84
C ALA A 26 8.78 -15.80 3.04
N PRO A 27 8.99 -15.76 1.71
CA PRO A 27 8.35 -14.75 0.88
C PRO A 27 6.83 -14.87 1.09
N ALA A 28 6.16 -13.74 1.33
CA ALA A 28 4.70 -13.72 1.43
C ALA A 28 4.15 -14.43 0.19
N ALA A 29 3.39 -15.50 0.38
CA ALA A 29 2.83 -16.29 -0.71
C ALA A 29 1.99 -15.33 -1.57
N ARG A 30 2.41 -15.15 -2.82
CA ARG A 30 1.65 -14.37 -3.80
C ARG A 30 0.40 -15.16 -4.10
N ALA A 31 -0.78 -14.59 -3.86
CA ALA A 31 -2.04 -15.21 -4.25
C ALA A 31 -1.98 -15.56 -5.75
N ASP A 32 -2.47 -16.73 -6.13
CA ASP A 32 -2.63 -17.09 -7.54
C ASP A 32 -3.51 -16.01 -8.20
N ASP A 33 -3.15 -15.58 -9.41
CA ASP A 33 -3.88 -14.56 -10.16
C ASP A 33 -5.37 -14.91 -10.30
N LYS A 34 -5.67 -16.18 -10.43
CA LYS A 34 -7.03 -16.71 -10.50
C LYS A 34 -7.80 -16.51 -9.19
N ASP A 35 -7.19 -16.87 -8.08
CA ASP A 35 -7.79 -16.70 -6.73
C ASP A 35 -8.00 -15.22 -6.42
N LEU A 36 -7.03 -14.38 -6.80
CA LEU A 36 -7.13 -12.93 -6.62
C LEU A 36 -8.25 -12.34 -7.49
N ALA A 37 -8.33 -12.72 -8.77
CA ALA A 37 -9.38 -12.27 -9.67
C ALA A 37 -10.77 -12.69 -9.17
N GLN A 38 -10.90 -13.91 -8.64
CA GLN A 38 -12.14 -14.40 -8.04
C GLN A 38 -12.51 -13.61 -6.78
N ALA A 39 -11.54 -13.35 -5.89
CA ALA A 39 -11.76 -12.56 -4.68
C ALA A 39 -12.20 -11.13 -5.00
N LEU A 40 -11.58 -10.50 -6.01
CA LEU A 40 -11.95 -9.16 -6.48
C LEU A 40 -13.37 -9.12 -7.05
N ARG A 41 -13.78 -10.14 -7.82
CA ARG A 41 -15.15 -10.27 -8.35
C ARG A 41 -16.18 -10.48 -7.26
N ALA A 42 -15.83 -11.21 -6.20
CA ALA A 42 -16.72 -11.42 -5.06
C ALA A 42 -16.96 -10.13 -4.25
N GLY A 43 -16.07 -9.14 -4.36
CA GLY A 43 -16.13 -7.90 -3.59
C GLY A 43 -15.65 -8.06 -2.15
N GLY A 44 -15.88 -7.03 -1.33
CA GLY A 44 -15.52 -7.04 0.08
C GLY A 44 -14.05 -6.69 0.35
N LEU A 45 -13.31 -6.21 -0.66
CA LEU A 45 -11.91 -5.83 -0.53
C LEU A 45 -11.73 -4.31 -0.55
N VAL A 46 -10.65 -3.85 0.07
CA VAL A 46 -10.21 -2.45 0.05
C VAL A 46 -8.88 -2.38 -0.71
N LEU A 47 -8.86 -1.62 -1.79
CA LEU A 47 -7.69 -1.41 -2.64
C LEU A 47 -7.07 -0.05 -2.31
N VAL A 48 -5.88 -0.06 -1.73
CA VAL A 48 -5.06 1.14 -1.51
C VAL A 48 -4.19 1.34 -2.73
N VAL A 49 -4.39 2.43 -3.44
CA VAL A 49 -3.65 2.75 -4.67
C VAL A 49 -2.78 3.98 -4.44
N ARG A 50 -1.47 3.86 -4.64
CA ARG A 50 -0.62 5.02 -4.82
C ARG A 50 -0.92 5.62 -6.19
N HIS A 51 -1.12 6.94 -6.28
CA HIS A 51 -1.36 7.64 -7.56
C HIS A 51 -0.39 7.20 -8.66
N GLY A 52 -0.78 7.38 -9.92
CA GLY A 52 0.03 7.06 -11.09
C GLY A 52 1.35 7.86 -11.17
N ALA A 53 2.19 7.52 -12.14
CA ALA A 53 3.47 8.19 -12.37
C ALA A 53 3.29 9.70 -12.63
N THR A 54 4.19 10.49 -12.07
CA THR A 54 4.16 11.96 -12.10
C THR A 54 5.37 12.53 -12.81
N PHE A 55 5.34 13.81 -13.16
CA PHE A 55 6.51 14.52 -13.66
C PHE A 55 7.55 14.68 -12.54
N PRO A 56 8.78 14.16 -12.71
CA PRO A 56 9.79 14.18 -11.64
C PRO A 56 10.37 15.57 -11.35
N ASP A 57 10.26 16.49 -12.30
CA ASP A 57 10.73 17.87 -12.26
C ASP A 57 9.69 18.85 -11.70
N GLN A 58 8.48 18.40 -11.40
CA GLN A 58 7.42 19.20 -10.78
C GLN A 58 7.40 19.03 -9.26
N ALA A 59 7.02 20.10 -8.56
CA ALA A 59 6.78 20.14 -7.12
C ALA A 59 5.41 20.76 -6.82
N ASP A 60 4.88 20.49 -5.61
CA ASP A 60 3.70 21.17 -5.09
C ASP A 60 4.12 22.53 -4.53
N THR A 61 3.98 23.62 -5.30
CA THR A 61 4.45 24.98 -4.95
C THR A 61 3.40 25.81 -4.20
N ASP A 62 2.13 25.37 -4.19
CA ASP A 62 1.02 25.98 -3.44
C ASP A 62 0.22 24.88 -2.68
N PRO A 63 0.85 24.22 -1.69
CA PRO A 63 0.35 22.94 -1.15
C PRO A 63 -0.89 23.07 -0.26
N LEU A 64 -1.33 24.28 0.08
CA LEU A 64 -2.58 24.52 0.82
C LEU A 64 -3.78 24.83 -0.08
N ASN A 65 -3.54 25.10 -1.34
CA ASN A 65 -4.55 25.44 -2.33
C ASN A 65 -4.74 24.30 -3.34
N PHE A 66 -5.60 23.36 -2.99
CA PHE A 66 -5.85 22.18 -3.83
C PHE A 66 -6.55 22.48 -5.15
N ASP A 67 -7.12 23.67 -5.31
CA ASP A 67 -7.79 24.12 -6.54
C ASP A 67 -6.78 24.67 -7.56
N ASN A 68 -5.57 25.05 -7.11
CA ASN A 68 -4.47 25.48 -7.98
C ASN A 68 -3.72 24.28 -8.58
N ILE A 69 -4.34 23.60 -9.54
CA ILE A 69 -3.79 22.39 -10.18
C ILE A 69 -2.45 22.67 -10.87
N ALA A 70 -2.29 23.86 -11.44
CA ALA A 70 -1.06 24.26 -12.13
C ALA A 70 0.16 24.33 -11.18
N ALA A 71 -0.05 24.57 -9.89
CA ALA A 71 0.97 24.60 -8.87
C ALA A 71 1.23 23.23 -8.20
N GLN A 72 0.64 22.17 -8.71
CA GLN A 72 0.81 20.81 -8.19
C GLN A 72 1.72 19.97 -9.08
N ARG A 73 2.35 18.98 -8.49
CA ARG A 73 3.00 17.90 -9.24
C ARG A 73 1.92 17.00 -9.85
N ASN A 74 1.82 16.97 -11.16
CA ASN A 74 0.77 16.31 -11.91
C ASN A 74 1.19 14.96 -12.49
N LEU A 75 0.20 14.15 -12.93
CA LEU A 75 0.45 12.90 -13.65
C LEU A 75 1.13 13.20 -14.99
N ASN A 76 2.14 12.41 -15.30
CA ASN A 76 2.71 12.37 -16.64
C ASN A 76 1.92 11.40 -17.57
N ASP A 77 2.28 11.35 -18.84
CA ASP A 77 1.55 10.53 -19.81
C ASP A 77 1.58 9.03 -19.48
N LYS A 78 2.70 8.53 -18.91
CA LYS A 78 2.80 7.16 -18.42
C LYS A 78 1.81 6.90 -17.29
N GLY A 79 1.71 7.82 -16.32
CA GLY A 79 0.76 7.70 -15.21
C GLY A 79 -0.68 7.69 -15.68
N LYS A 80 -1.02 8.55 -16.64
CA LYS A 80 -2.35 8.60 -17.27
C LYS A 80 -2.70 7.32 -18.03
N ALA A 81 -1.78 6.81 -18.84
CA ALA A 81 -1.97 5.58 -19.59
C ALA A 81 -2.18 4.36 -18.68
N LEU A 82 -1.37 4.24 -17.62
CA LEU A 82 -1.49 3.16 -16.63
C LEU A 82 -2.79 3.26 -15.82
N ALA A 83 -3.21 4.47 -15.44
CA ALA A 83 -4.48 4.68 -14.75
C ALA A 83 -5.67 4.21 -15.60
N LYS A 84 -5.65 4.52 -16.92
CA LYS A 84 -6.66 4.01 -17.86
C LYS A 84 -6.64 2.49 -17.95
N SER A 85 -5.46 1.89 -18.13
CA SER A 85 -5.29 0.43 -18.20
C SER A 85 -5.79 -0.28 -16.94
N PHE A 86 -5.53 0.28 -15.77
CA PHE A 86 -6.03 -0.21 -14.49
C PHE A 86 -7.56 -0.26 -14.45
N GLY A 87 -8.22 0.84 -14.78
CA GLY A 87 -9.68 0.90 -14.80
C GLY A 87 -10.30 -0.04 -15.83
N ASP A 88 -9.70 -0.12 -17.04
CA ASP A 88 -10.13 -1.05 -18.09
C ASP A 88 -10.00 -2.51 -17.62
N ALA A 89 -8.89 -2.86 -16.98
CA ALA A 89 -8.65 -4.20 -16.46
C ALA A 89 -9.68 -4.61 -15.39
N LEU A 90 -9.99 -3.72 -14.45
CA LEU A 90 -11.04 -4.00 -13.45
C LEU A 90 -12.41 -4.23 -14.08
N ARG A 91 -12.79 -3.40 -15.06
CA ARG A 91 -14.05 -3.58 -15.81
C ARG A 91 -14.07 -4.89 -16.59
N GLN A 92 -13.00 -5.20 -17.33
CA GLN A 92 -12.87 -6.44 -18.08
C GLN A 92 -12.92 -7.68 -17.19
N ALA A 93 -12.34 -7.60 -16.00
CA ALA A 93 -12.39 -8.68 -15.01
C ALA A 93 -13.77 -8.81 -14.32
N GLY A 94 -14.69 -7.87 -14.53
CA GLY A 94 -15.99 -7.85 -13.85
C GLY A 94 -15.86 -7.51 -12.35
N VAL A 95 -14.84 -6.73 -11.97
CA VAL A 95 -14.62 -6.33 -10.57
C VAL A 95 -15.57 -5.20 -10.20
N PRO A 96 -16.49 -5.41 -9.24
CA PRO A 96 -17.43 -4.39 -8.81
C PRO A 96 -16.71 -3.33 -7.95
N VAL A 97 -16.77 -2.06 -8.36
CA VAL A 97 -16.24 -0.92 -7.62
C VAL A 97 -17.40 -0.10 -7.05
N GLY A 98 -17.43 0.04 -5.73
CA GLY A 98 -18.46 0.81 -5.02
C GLY A 98 -17.96 2.21 -4.67
N LYS A 99 -17.43 2.39 -3.47
CA LYS A 99 -16.90 3.68 -3.01
C LYS A 99 -15.48 3.92 -3.46
N VAL A 100 -15.21 5.16 -3.89
CA VAL A 100 -13.86 5.60 -4.29
C VAL A 100 -13.52 6.88 -3.53
N TYR A 101 -12.53 6.79 -2.67
CA TYR A 101 -12.00 7.93 -1.93
C TYR A 101 -10.62 8.31 -2.47
N THR A 102 -10.36 9.60 -2.61
CA THR A 102 -9.08 10.10 -3.09
C THR A 102 -8.53 11.20 -2.19
N SER A 103 -7.22 11.39 -2.25
CA SER A 103 -6.59 12.63 -1.81
C SER A 103 -7.19 13.84 -2.54
N LYS A 104 -7.06 15.02 -1.92
CA LYS A 104 -7.40 16.30 -2.54
C LYS A 104 -6.41 16.72 -3.63
N TYR A 105 -5.16 16.23 -3.60
CA TYR A 105 -4.20 16.47 -4.68
C TYR A 105 -4.66 15.88 -6.01
N ASN A 106 -4.50 16.67 -7.08
CA ASN A 106 -5.01 16.31 -8.40
C ASN A 106 -4.46 14.98 -8.93
N ARG A 107 -3.19 14.66 -8.71
CA ARG A 107 -2.57 13.39 -9.17
C ARG A 107 -3.29 12.14 -8.68
N ALA A 108 -3.80 12.14 -7.44
CA ALA A 108 -4.55 11.02 -6.91
C ALA A 108 -6.00 11.02 -7.43
N TYR A 109 -6.64 12.18 -7.46
CA TYR A 109 -7.98 12.33 -8.00
C TYR A 109 -8.04 11.98 -9.50
N GLU A 110 -7.13 12.54 -10.30
CA GLU A 110 -7.04 12.30 -11.74
C GLU A 110 -6.76 10.82 -12.07
N THR A 111 -5.96 10.11 -11.25
CA THR A 111 -5.78 8.66 -11.39
C THR A 111 -7.13 7.93 -11.32
N ALA A 112 -8.00 8.28 -10.37
CA ALA A 112 -9.31 7.65 -10.23
C ALA A 112 -10.28 8.04 -11.37
N VAL A 113 -10.25 9.31 -11.79
CA VAL A 113 -11.07 9.82 -12.90
C VAL A 113 -10.71 9.11 -14.21
N ILE A 114 -9.43 9.04 -14.55
CA ILE A 114 -8.95 8.37 -15.77
C ILE A 114 -9.23 6.87 -15.74
N ALA A 115 -9.15 6.23 -14.57
CA ALA A 115 -9.58 4.85 -14.39
C ALA A 115 -11.09 4.65 -14.65
N GLY A 116 -11.88 5.73 -14.72
CA GLY A 116 -13.31 5.68 -15.00
C GLY A 116 -14.15 5.19 -13.83
N PHE A 117 -13.71 5.45 -12.61
CA PHE A 117 -14.47 5.08 -11.42
C PHE A 117 -15.63 6.02 -11.16
N PRO A 118 -16.79 5.51 -10.67
CA PRO A 118 -17.92 6.35 -10.29
C PRO A 118 -17.74 6.93 -8.88
N ASN A 119 -18.52 7.98 -8.56
CA ASN A 119 -18.73 8.48 -7.20
C ASN A 119 -17.43 8.74 -6.42
N ILE A 120 -16.48 9.45 -7.05
CA ILE A 120 -15.19 9.78 -6.45
C ILE A 120 -15.36 10.90 -5.42
N GLU A 121 -14.93 10.64 -4.18
CA GLU A 121 -14.94 11.59 -3.08
C GLU A 121 -13.51 11.99 -2.69
N LYS A 122 -13.21 13.30 -2.70
CA LYS A 122 -11.92 13.84 -2.23
C LYS A 122 -11.98 14.03 -0.71
N ILE A 123 -11.06 13.41 0.03
CA ILE A 123 -11.03 13.49 1.49
C ILE A 123 -9.66 13.91 2.03
N THR A 124 -9.67 14.61 3.16
CA THR A 124 -8.46 15.09 3.83
C THR A 124 -7.62 13.94 4.38
N ASP A 125 -8.24 12.86 4.83
CA ASP A 125 -7.56 11.74 5.49
C ASP A 125 -6.64 10.94 4.55
N LEU A 126 -6.86 11.02 3.24
CA LEU A 126 -6.00 10.45 2.21
C LEU A 126 -5.05 11.49 1.58
N THR A 127 -5.12 12.75 2.03
CA THR A 127 -4.31 13.84 1.48
C THR A 127 -2.96 13.90 2.19
N GLU A 128 -1.88 13.91 1.42
CA GLU A 128 -0.52 14.05 1.93
C GLU A 128 -0.38 15.37 2.72
N GLY A 129 0.12 15.28 3.93
CA GLY A 129 0.34 16.45 4.79
C GLY A 129 1.76 16.99 4.68
N GLY A 130 2.73 16.13 4.38
CA GLY A 130 4.13 16.51 4.30
C GLY A 130 4.62 17.27 5.55
N LEU A 131 5.32 18.36 5.32
CA LEU A 131 5.80 19.28 6.37
C LEU A 131 4.83 20.42 6.68
N ILE A 132 3.70 20.51 5.97
CA ILE A 132 2.75 21.63 6.10
C ILE A 132 1.64 21.40 7.14
N VAL A 133 1.50 20.17 7.64
CA VAL A 133 0.58 19.86 8.73
C VAL A 133 1.36 19.35 9.94
N SER A 134 0.77 19.50 11.13
CA SER A 134 1.42 19.05 12.36
C SER A 134 1.58 17.52 12.39
N PRO A 135 2.57 17.00 13.16
CA PRO A 135 2.69 15.56 13.38
C PRO A 135 1.41 14.92 13.94
N ASN A 136 0.69 15.62 14.82
CA ASN A 136 -0.57 15.13 15.39
C ASN A 136 -1.64 14.97 14.29
N GLU A 137 -1.75 15.91 13.37
CA GLU A 137 -2.67 15.81 12.24
C GLU A 137 -2.29 14.69 11.29
N ASN A 138 -0.99 14.49 10.99
CA ASN A 138 -0.53 13.35 10.19
C ASN A 138 -0.88 12.01 10.87
N ASN A 139 -0.69 11.90 12.20
CA ASN A 139 -1.07 10.72 12.96
C ASN A 139 -2.59 10.48 12.91
N ARG A 140 -3.40 11.55 13.09
CA ARG A 140 -4.86 11.46 12.98
C ARG A 140 -5.29 10.94 11.60
N ARG A 141 -4.69 11.46 10.51
CA ARG A 141 -4.96 10.97 9.14
C ARG A 141 -4.56 9.51 8.97
N ALA A 142 -3.41 9.09 9.50
CA ALA A 142 -2.99 7.70 9.46
C ALA A 142 -3.95 6.78 10.23
N ASP A 143 -4.47 7.22 11.39
CA ASP A 143 -5.48 6.48 12.15
C ASP A 143 -6.81 6.37 11.39
N ALA A 144 -7.27 7.46 10.78
CA ALA A 144 -8.46 7.46 9.94
C ALA A 144 -8.30 6.51 8.74
N PHE A 145 -7.15 6.54 8.09
CA PHE A 145 -6.83 5.63 6.99
C PHE A 145 -6.89 4.15 7.43
N ARG A 146 -6.28 3.79 8.58
CA ARG A 146 -6.37 2.43 9.14
C ARG A 146 -7.82 2.00 9.41
N LYS A 147 -8.65 2.91 9.92
CA LYS A 147 -10.08 2.64 10.13
C LYS A 147 -10.80 2.36 8.81
N MET A 148 -10.48 3.10 7.74
CA MET A 148 -11.07 2.85 6.40
C MET A 148 -10.73 1.46 5.87
N LEU A 149 -9.53 0.93 6.16
CA LEU A 149 -9.11 -0.43 5.77
C LEU A 149 -9.89 -1.53 6.49
N ALA A 150 -10.36 -1.25 7.71
CA ALA A 150 -11.12 -2.19 8.52
C ALA A 150 -12.64 -2.19 8.22
N VAL A 151 -13.12 -1.24 7.39
CA VAL A 151 -14.54 -1.16 7.04
C VAL A 151 -14.84 -2.06 5.85
N ALA A 152 -15.67 -3.06 6.06
CA ALA A 152 -16.13 -3.93 4.97
C ALA A 152 -16.95 -3.14 3.94
N PRO A 153 -16.58 -3.19 2.64
CA PRO A 153 -17.39 -2.63 1.57
C PRO A 153 -18.80 -3.25 1.54
N LYS A 154 -19.78 -2.44 1.17
CA LYS A 154 -21.20 -2.88 1.07
C LYS A 154 -21.50 -3.45 -0.31
N ASP A 155 -22.63 -4.14 -0.41
CA ASP A 155 -23.28 -4.54 -1.68
C ASP A 155 -22.34 -5.34 -2.61
N HIS A 156 -21.51 -6.22 -2.03
CA HIS A 156 -20.55 -7.04 -2.79
C HIS A 156 -19.60 -6.21 -3.70
N THR A 157 -19.34 -4.96 -3.34
CA THR A 157 -18.39 -4.11 -4.07
C THR A 157 -17.03 -4.09 -3.40
N ASN A 158 -16.05 -3.48 -4.07
CA ASN A 158 -14.74 -3.14 -3.49
C ASN A 158 -14.66 -1.62 -3.25
N THR A 159 -13.92 -1.21 -2.24
CA THR A 159 -13.60 0.19 -1.97
C THR A 159 -12.21 0.51 -2.52
N ILE A 160 -12.05 1.67 -3.15
CA ILE A 160 -10.75 2.17 -3.61
C ILE A 160 -10.34 3.39 -2.77
N LEU A 161 -9.10 3.37 -2.26
CA LEU A 161 -8.47 4.46 -1.53
C LEU A 161 -7.24 4.93 -2.31
N ASN A 162 -7.35 6.02 -3.06
CA ASN A 162 -6.26 6.54 -3.88
C ASN A 162 -5.51 7.67 -3.15
N THR A 163 -4.22 7.45 -2.89
CA THR A 163 -3.44 8.29 -1.98
C THR A 163 -1.95 8.36 -2.37
N HIS A 164 -1.07 8.67 -1.42
CA HIS A 164 0.34 8.97 -1.59
C HIS A 164 1.22 8.05 -0.74
N GLN A 165 2.47 7.85 -1.16
CA GLN A 165 3.44 7.03 -0.42
C GLN A 165 3.58 7.46 1.06
N PRO A 166 3.72 8.74 1.43
CA PRO A 166 3.84 9.13 2.84
C PRO A 166 2.62 8.70 3.69
N ASN A 167 1.39 8.81 3.15
CA ASN A 167 0.19 8.36 3.84
C ASN A 167 0.17 6.84 4.02
N ILE A 168 0.58 6.10 2.98
CA ILE A 168 0.65 4.64 3.01
C ILE A 168 1.65 4.18 4.08
N ILE A 169 2.86 4.77 4.11
CA ILE A 169 3.88 4.46 5.11
C ILE A 169 3.40 4.81 6.52
N ALA A 170 2.77 5.98 6.70
CA ALA A 170 2.27 6.42 8.00
C ALA A 170 1.16 5.49 8.55
N ALA A 171 0.32 4.96 7.67
CA ALA A 171 -0.79 4.08 8.05
C ALA A 171 -0.36 2.61 8.19
N LEU A 172 0.46 2.09 7.27
CA LEU A 172 0.76 0.66 7.12
C LEU A 172 2.15 0.27 7.62
N GLY A 173 3.04 1.25 7.83
CA GLY A 173 4.38 1.03 8.35
C GLY A 173 5.46 0.96 7.28
N LYS A 174 6.70 0.72 7.75
CA LYS A 174 7.92 0.76 6.95
C LYS A 174 7.98 -0.26 5.79
N ASP A 175 7.21 -1.34 5.87
CA ASP A 175 7.19 -2.37 4.83
C ASP A 175 6.57 -1.87 3.51
N TRP A 176 5.98 -0.67 3.52
CA TRP A 176 5.50 0.05 2.33
C TRP A 176 6.44 1.17 1.85
N PHE A 177 7.68 1.22 2.36
CA PHE A 177 8.65 2.23 1.92
C PHE A 177 8.94 2.12 0.40
N ASP A 178 8.86 0.93 -0.16
CA ASP A 178 9.14 0.64 -1.56
C ASP A 178 7.89 0.70 -2.49
N VAL A 179 6.71 1.08 -1.95
CA VAL A 179 5.47 1.15 -2.75
C VAL A 179 5.67 2.03 -3.99
N LYS A 180 5.40 1.49 -5.17
CA LYS A 180 5.62 2.16 -6.45
C LYS A 180 4.44 3.05 -6.84
N GLU A 181 4.69 4.04 -7.72
CA GLU A 181 3.62 4.81 -8.36
C GLU A 181 2.70 3.87 -9.15
N GLY A 182 1.40 3.94 -8.87
CA GLY A 182 0.40 3.07 -9.45
C GLY A 182 0.26 1.68 -8.80
N GLU A 183 1.05 1.35 -7.78
CA GLU A 183 0.88 0.10 -7.05
C GLU A 183 -0.43 0.11 -6.25
N ALA A 184 -1.12 -1.03 -6.28
CA ALA A 184 -2.28 -1.30 -5.43
C ALA A 184 -1.94 -2.35 -4.38
N SER A 185 -2.14 -2.01 -3.10
CA SER A 185 -2.14 -2.95 -1.98
C SER A 185 -3.58 -3.33 -1.64
N ILE A 186 -3.90 -4.61 -1.72
CA ILE A 186 -5.27 -5.13 -1.59
C ILE A 186 -5.44 -5.73 -0.21
N PHE A 187 -6.45 -5.27 0.52
CA PHE A 187 -6.73 -5.70 1.88
C PHE A 187 -8.12 -6.33 1.99
N ARG A 188 -8.23 -7.31 2.88
CA ARG A 188 -9.51 -7.85 3.35
C ARG A 188 -9.77 -7.34 4.75
N PRO A 189 -10.85 -6.57 4.98
CA PRO A 189 -11.32 -6.28 6.33
C PRO A 189 -11.56 -7.57 7.12
N ALA A 190 -11.21 -7.55 8.40
CA ALA A 190 -11.35 -8.70 9.30
C ALA A 190 -11.70 -8.18 10.70
N ASP A 191 -12.18 -9.07 11.58
CA ASP A 191 -12.46 -8.74 12.97
C ASP A 191 -11.22 -8.18 13.64
N GLY A 192 -11.34 -6.94 14.14
CA GLY A 192 -10.24 -6.23 14.78
C GLY A 192 -9.22 -5.58 13.84
N GLY A 193 -9.45 -5.54 12.50
CA GLY A 193 -8.54 -4.87 11.58
C GLY A 193 -8.67 -5.27 10.11
N TYR A 194 -7.55 -5.58 9.49
CA TYR A 194 -7.47 -5.95 8.07
C TYR A 194 -6.27 -6.87 7.80
N LYS A 195 -6.35 -7.65 6.71
CA LYS A 195 -5.26 -8.54 6.27
C LYS A 195 -4.84 -8.17 4.84
N LEU A 196 -3.54 -8.10 4.58
CA LEU A 196 -3.01 -7.96 3.23
C LEU A 196 -3.31 -9.23 2.42
N VAL A 197 -3.87 -9.06 1.23
CA VAL A 197 -4.16 -10.13 0.27
C VAL A 197 -3.07 -10.17 -0.81
N ALA A 198 -2.76 -9.00 -1.42
CA ALA A 198 -1.77 -8.90 -2.48
C ALA A 198 -1.25 -7.47 -2.62
N ARG A 199 -0.08 -7.33 -3.26
CA ARG A 199 0.43 -6.06 -3.80
C ARG A 199 0.62 -6.24 -5.30
N ILE A 200 0.00 -5.39 -6.12
CA ILE A 200 -0.06 -5.50 -7.59
C ILE A 200 0.40 -4.20 -8.20
N GLN A 201 1.35 -4.28 -9.14
CA GLN A 201 1.76 -3.12 -9.91
C GLN A 201 0.69 -2.77 -10.95
N MET A 202 0.63 -1.50 -11.36
CA MET A 202 -0.43 -1.03 -12.26
C MET A 202 -0.38 -1.69 -13.65
N ASP A 203 0.78 -2.11 -14.11
CA ASP A 203 0.99 -2.82 -15.37
C ASP A 203 0.68 -4.33 -15.31
N GLU A 204 0.48 -4.89 -14.11
CA GLU A 204 0.12 -6.30 -13.93
C GLU A 204 -1.40 -6.54 -14.03
N TRP A 205 -2.23 -5.52 -13.93
CA TRP A 205 -3.68 -5.65 -13.92
C TRP A 205 -4.27 -6.33 -15.16
N PRO A 206 -3.77 -6.14 -16.40
CA PRO A 206 -4.27 -6.89 -17.57
C PRO A 206 -4.10 -8.40 -17.41
N ARG A 207 -3.03 -8.87 -16.75
CA ARG A 207 -2.81 -10.29 -16.45
C ARG A 207 -3.84 -10.82 -15.44
N ILE A 208 -4.12 -10.06 -14.38
CA ILE A 208 -5.17 -10.41 -13.41
C ILE A 208 -6.54 -10.44 -14.08
N ALA A 209 -6.83 -9.48 -14.96
CA ALA A 209 -8.09 -9.42 -15.70
C ALA A 209 -8.30 -10.63 -16.63
N ALA A 210 -7.23 -11.18 -17.19
CA ALA A 210 -7.28 -12.35 -18.06
C ALA A 210 -7.42 -13.68 -17.29
N ALA A 211 -7.20 -13.70 -15.98
CA ALA A 211 -7.31 -14.90 -15.14
C ALA A 211 -8.79 -15.29 -14.91
N LYS A 212 -9.17 -16.47 -15.42
CA LYS A 212 -10.54 -17.02 -15.36
C LYS A 212 -10.65 -18.14 -14.34
#